data_0f897020c08480a8dbd9a18bcce90c4f
#
_entry.id   0f897020c08480a8dbd9a18bcce90c4f
#
_cell.length_a   1.000
_cell.length_b   1.000
_cell.length_c   1.000
_cell.angle_alpha   90.00
_cell.angle_beta   90.00
_cell.angle_gamma   90.00
#
_symmetry.space_group_name_H-M   'P 1'
#
loop_
_entity.id
_entity.type
_entity.pdbx_description
1 polymer ?
#
loop_
_entity_poly.entity_id
_entity_poly.type
_entity_poly.pdbx_seq_one_letter_code
_entity_poly.pdbx_strand_id
1 'polypeptide(L)'
;MTRQPRILSEASERLVKRKPLFIPLKTQYFEAFECGSKTSELRVYGARWNEKTCYIGREVVLSKGYGKKHRLHGMIVFTEIVSARELQSHREALLDCYGHLDMNIITIHIQTPVLRLL
;
A
#
# COMPACT_ATOMS: atom_id res chain seq x y z
N MET A 1 17.89 28.72 -5.76
CA MET A 1 18.60 28.16 -6.54
C MET A 1 19.26 26.97 -6.03
N THR A 2 19.95 26.95 -5.07
CA THR A 2 20.64 25.76 -4.65
C THR A 2 19.85 24.92 -3.71
N ARG A 3 18.56 25.22 -3.52
CA ARG A 3 17.73 24.44 -2.71
C ARG A 3 17.41 23.10 -3.21
N GLN A 4 17.32 22.94 -4.51
CA GLN A 4 16.93 21.71 -5.10
C GLN A 4 17.79 20.54 -4.74
N PRO A 5 19.14 20.60 -4.83
CA PRO A 5 19.95 19.44 -4.43
C PRO A 5 19.76 19.09 -2.96
N ARG A 6 19.62 20.10 -2.12
CA ARG A 6 19.43 19.83 -0.72
C ARG A 6 18.08 19.19 -0.44
N ILE A 7 17.03 19.61 -1.13
CA ILE A 7 15.72 19.02 -0.97
C ILE A 7 15.74 17.55 -1.38
N LEU A 8 16.39 17.26 -2.50
CA LEU A 8 16.50 15.88 -2.95
C LEU A 8 17.27 15.03 -1.96
N SER A 9 18.33 15.59 -1.40
CA SER A 9 19.14 14.87 -0.43
C SER A 9 18.31 14.57 0.83
N GLU A 10 17.55 15.51 1.31
CA GLU A 10 16.71 15.30 2.47
C GLU A 10 15.66 14.25 2.22
N ALA A 11 15.05 14.26 1.04
CA ALA A 11 14.06 13.26 0.69
C ALA A 11 14.68 11.88 0.63
N SER A 12 15.88 11.77 0.05
CA SER A 12 16.58 10.50 -0.01
C SER A 12 16.92 9.98 1.37
N GLU A 13 17.36 10.83 2.23
CA GLU A 13 17.67 10.43 3.60
C GLU A 13 16.45 9.91 4.32
N ARG A 14 15.30 10.56 4.15
CA ARG A 14 14.08 10.10 4.77
C ARG A 14 13.67 8.74 4.25
N LEU A 15 13.76 8.52 2.95
CA LEU A 15 13.42 7.24 2.37
C LEU A 15 14.31 6.13 2.89
N VAL A 16 15.59 6.40 2.99
CA VAL A 16 16.53 5.40 3.48
C VAL A 16 16.26 5.07 4.93
N LYS A 17 15.89 6.06 5.74
CA LYS A 17 15.68 5.84 7.17
C LYS A 17 14.31 5.27 7.51
N ARG A 18 13.33 5.37 6.61
CA ARG A 18 11.98 4.90 6.91
C ARG A 18 11.93 3.39 6.85
N LYS A 19 11.28 2.79 7.82
CA LYS A 19 11.03 1.36 7.80
C LYS A 19 10.06 1.01 6.69
N PRO A 20 10.14 -0.17 6.13
CA PRO A 20 9.13 -0.63 5.20
C PRO A 20 7.76 -0.63 5.86
N LEU A 21 6.74 -0.35 5.07
CA LEU A 21 5.37 -0.38 5.55
C LEU A 21 4.92 -1.84 5.64
N PHE A 22 4.50 -2.26 6.81
CA PHE A 22 4.05 -3.64 7.01
C PHE A 22 2.56 -3.73 6.72
N ILE A 23 2.18 -4.63 5.81
CA ILE A 23 0.78 -4.81 5.42
C ILE A 23 0.42 -6.28 5.60
N PRO A 24 -0.26 -6.64 6.70
CA PRO A 24 -0.71 -8.01 6.87
C PRO A 24 -1.96 -8.25 6.01
N LEU A 25 -2.03 -9.41 5.40
CA LEU A 25 -3.11 -9.77 4.48
C LEU A 25 -3.68 -11.12 4.85
N LYS A 26 -4.97 -11.30 4.56
CA LYS A 26 -5.56 -12.63 4.62
C LYS A 26 -4.90 -13.49 3.55
N THR A 27 -4.91 -14.80 3.77
CA THR A 27 -4.24 -15.75 2.90
C THR A 27 -4.60 -15.56 1.43
N GLN A 28 -5.89 -15.44 1.11
CA GLN A 28 -6.29 -15.33 -0.28
C GLN A 28 -5.77 -14.06 -0.95
N TYR A 29 -5.66 -12.97 -0.20
CA TYR A 29 -5.15 -11.72 -0.77
C TYR A 29 -3.63 -11.76 -0.92
N PHE A 30 -2.94 -12.38 0.02
CA PHE A 30 -1.50 -12.56 -0.10
C PHE A 30 -1.20 -13.39 -1.35
N GLU A 31 -1.92 -14.50 -1.53
CA GLU A 31 -1.69 -15.36 -2.68
C GLU A 31 -2.04 -14.67 -4.00
N ALA A 32 -3.02 -13.77 -3.98
CA ALA A 32 -3.35 -13.00 -5.16
C ALA A 32 -2.23 -12.04 -5.55
N PHE A 33 -1.56 -11.43 -4.57
CA PHE A 33 -0.37 -10.63 -4.84
C PHE A 33 0.76 -11.51 -5.36
N GLU A 34 0.92 -12.67 -4.75
CA GLU A 34 2.01 -13.58 -5.10
C GLU A 34 1.92 -14.04 -6.53
N CYS A 35 0.73 -14.33 -7.02
CA CYS A 35 0.54 -14.78 -8.39
C CYS A 35 0.31 -13.63 -9.39
N GLY A 36 0.28 -12.41 -8.91
CA GLY A 36 0.15 -11.24 -9.78
C GLY A 36 -1.26 -10.86 -10.15
N SER A 37 -2.27 -11.56 -9.64
CA SER A 37 -3.66 -11.23 -9.96
C SER A 37 -4.15 -10.01 -9.18
N LYS A 38 -3.45 -9.63 -8.12
CA LYS A 38 -3.76 -8.46 -7.32
C LYS A 38 -2.54 -7.58 -7.25
N THR A 39 -2.71 -6.28 -7.51
CA THR A 39 -1.61 -5.33 -7.51
C THR A 39 -1.88 -4.12 -6.64
N SER A 40 -3.03 -4.09 -5.97
CA SER A 40 -3.36 -2.96 -5.10
C SER A 40 -4.06 -3.44 -3.85
N GLU A 41 -3.95 -2.65 -2.80
CA GLU A 41 -4.59 -2.92 -1.52
C GLU A 41 -5.42 -1.72 -1.13
N LEU A 42 -6.60 -1.96 -0.56
CA LEU A 42 -7.50 -0.91 -0.12
C LEU A 42 -7.51 -0.84 1.39
N ARG A 43 -7.38 0.37 1.92
CA ARG A 43 -7.46 0.61 3.36
C ARG A 43 -8.32 1.83 3.61
N VAL A 44 -8.97 1.86 4.78
CA VAL A 44 -9.73 3.04 5.17
C VAL A 44 -8.75 4.18 5.43
N TYR A 45 -9.01 5.32 4.79
CA TYR A 45 -8.16 6.49 4.93
C TYR A 45 -8.23 6.99 6.38
N GLY A 46 -7.08 7.29 6.95
CA GLY A 46 -7.01 7.80 8.30
C GLY A 46 -5.59 7.98 8.76
N ALA A 47 -5.39 8.04 10.06
CA ALA A 47 -4.09 8.34 10.63
C ALA A 47 -3.02 7.32 10.26
N ARG A 48 -3.41 6.07 10.11
CA ARG A 48 -2.46 5.01 9.79
C ARG A 48 -2.26 4.84 8.27
N TRP A 49 -3.29 5.07 7.49
CA TRP A 49 -3.29 4.83 6.05
C TRP A 49 -3.65 6.11 5.31
N ASN A 50 -2.62 6.81 4.86
CA ASN A 50 -2.81 8.08 4.16
C ASN A 50 -1.61 8.35 3.25
N GLU A 51 -1.63 9.48 2.56
CA GLU A 51 -0.58 9.79 1.59
C GLU A 51 0.79 10.03 2.24
N LYS A 52 0.82 10.29 3.54
CA LYS A 52 2.09 10.50 4.24
C LYS A 52 2.71 9.17 4.68
N THR A 53 1.89 8.21 5.02
CA THR A 53 2.39 6.89 5.43
C THR A 53 2.56 5.97 4.23
N CYS A 54 1.74 6.15 3.19
CA CYS A 54 1.76 5.32 2.00
C CYS A 54 2.29 6.14 0.82
N TYR A 55 3.47 6.74 0.97
CA TYR A 55 4.00 7.61 -0.07
C TYR A 55 4.62 6.79 -1.20
N ILE A 56 4.61 7.37 -2.38
CA ILE A 56 5.20 6.74 -3.56
C ILE A 56 6.68 6.51 -3.33
N GLY A 57 7.13 5.31 -3.60
CA GLY A 57 8.52 4.92 -3.41
C GLY A 57 8.78 4.22 -2.09
N ARG A 58 7.80 4.20 -1.17
CA ARG A 58 8.01 3.50 0.09
C ARG A 58 8.02 2.00 -0.13
N GLU A 59 8.98 1.32 0.48
CA GLU A 59 9.00 -0.13 0.46
C GLU A 59 7.89 -0.68 1.35
N VAL A 60 7.30 -1.79 0.93
CA VAL A 60 6.28 -2.48 1.70
C VAL A 60 6.67 -3.92 1.91
N VAL A 61 6.20 -4.49 3.02
CA VAL A 61 6.31 -5.91 3.29
C VAL A 61 4.90 -6.43 3.40
N LEU A 62 4.48 -7.22 2.41
CA LEU A 62 3.19 -7.90 2.44
C LEU A 62 3.39 -9.20 3.19
N SER A 63 2.53 -9.49 4.13
CA SER A 63 2.68 -10.66 4.98
C SER A 63 1.41 -11.50 4.94
N LYS A 64 1.58 -12.82 4.91
CA LYS A 64 0.44 -13.72 5.06
C LYS A 64 0.12 -13.77 6.55
N GLY A 65 -0.82 -12.94 6.97
CA GLY A 65 -1.11 -12.73 8.38
C GLY A 65 0.04 -12.04 9.08
N TYR A 66 0.29 -12.41 10.30
CA TYR A 66 1.35 -11.81 11.11
C TYR A 66 2.59 -12.69 11.25
N GLY A 67 2.59 -13.84 10.60
CA GLY A 67 3.73 -14.74 10.65
C GLY A 67 4.92 -14.20 9.88
N LYS A 68 6.06 -14.88 10.03
CA LYS A 68 7.29 -14.43 9.39
C LYS A 68 7.69 -15.26 8.18
N LYS A 69 6.99 -16.36 7.93
CA LYS A 69 7.40 -17.30 6.90
C LYS A 69 7.07 -16.87 5.49
N HIS A 70 5.92 -16.22 5.30
CA HIS A 70 5.45 -15.89 3.96
C HIS A 70 5.35 -14.39 3.81
N ARG A 71 6.31 -13.81 3.13
CA ARG A 71 6.38 -12.37 2.93
C ARG A 71 6.78 -12.04 1.52
N LEU A 72 6.20 -10.97 1.00
CA LEU A 72 6.58 -10.40 -0.28
C LEU A 72 7.03 -8.99 -0.04
N HIS A 73 8.06 -8.59 -0.75
CA HIS A 73 8.56 -7.23 -0.69
C HIS A 73 8.13 -6.49 -1.92
N GLY A 74 7.73 -5.26 -1.78
CA GLY A 74 7.28 -4.47 -2.90
C GLY A 74 7.53 -3.00 -2.66
N MET A 75 7.00 -2.19 -3.55
CA MET A 75 7.16 -0.75 -3.47
C MET A 75 5.87 -0.08 -3.90
N ILE A 76 5.49 0.98 -3.19
CA ILE A 76 4.31 1.75 -3.55
C ILE A 76 4.64 2.58 -4.79
N VAL A 77 3.87 2.39 -5.84
CA VAL A 77 4.08 3.12 -7.09
C VAL A 77 3.02 4.18 -7.34
N PHE A 78 1.87 4.08 -6.67
CA PHE A 78 0.80 5.04 -6.86
C PHE A 78 -0.23 4.89 -5.76
N THR A 79 -0.91 5.98 -5.40
CA THR A 79 -2.03 5.92 -4.45
C THR A 79 -3.17 6.77 -4.96
N GLU A 80 -4.39 6.39 -4.60
CA GLU A 80 -5.59 7.12 -4.92
C GLU A 80 -6.46 7.19 -3.68
N ILE A 81 -7.10 8.32 -3.46
CA ILE A 81 -8.01 8.48 -2.33
C ILE A 81 -9.38 8.78 -2.91
N VAL A 82 -10.34 7.90 -2.65
CA VAL A 82 -11.69 8.06 -3.17
C VAL A 82 -12.71 7.74 -2.08
N SER A 83 -13.92 8.21 -2.26
CA SER A 83 -15.01 7.83 -1.37
C SER A 83 -15.33 6.36 -1.57
N ALA A 84 -15.62 5.65 -0.48
CA ALA A 84 -16.02 4.25 -0.57
C ALA A 84 -17.23 4.07 -1.47
N ARG A 85 -18.10 5.09 -1.57
CA ARG A 85 -19.28 5.02 -2.42
C ARG A 85 -18.95 4.94 -3.90
N GLU A 86 -17.75 5.35 -4.27
CA GLU A 86 -17.33 5.31 -5.67
C GLU A 86 -16.69 3.98 -6.07
N LEU A 87 -16.46 3.10 -5.11
CA LEU A 87 -15.84 1.80 -5.38
C LEU A 87 -16.91 0.73 -5.58
N GLN A 88 -17.55 0.76 -6.74
CA GLN A 88 -18.67 -0.13 -7.02
C GLN A 88 -18.29 -1.60 -6.92
N SER A 89 -17.13 -1.95 -7.41
CA SER A 89 -16.71 -3.34 -7.42
C SER A 89 -16.38 -3.89 -6.03
N HIS A 90 -16.22 -3.00 -5.04
CA HIS A 90 -15.89 -3.42 -3.69
C HIS A 90 -17.01 -3.12 -2.70
N ARG A 91 -18.17 -2.74 -3.21
CA ARG A 91 -19.26 -2.26 -2.37
C ARG A 91 -19.70 -3.30 -1.35
N GLU A 92 -19.92 -4.53 -1.78
CA GLU A 92 -20.35 -5.57 -0.87
C GLU A 92 -19.32 -5.87 0.20
N ALA A 93 -18.07 -5.97 -0.18
CA ALA A 93 -17.00 -6.25 0.75
C ALA A 93 -16.87 -5.13 1.79
N LEU A 94 -17.01 -3.89 1.36
CA LEU A 94 -16.92 -2.75 2.28
C LEU A 94 -18.10 -2.73 3.24
N LEU A 95 -19.30 -3.01 2.74
CA LEU A 95 -20.48 -3.06 3.60
C LEU A 95 -20.38 -4.20 4.60
N ASP A 96 -19.87 -5.35 4.16
CA ASP A 96 -19.68 -6.49 5.07
C ASP A 96 -18.67 -6.18 6.15
N CYS A 97 -17.58 -5.51 5.81
CA CYS A 97 -16.54 -5.22 6.79
C CYS A 97 -16.90 -4.07 7.72
N TYR A 98 -17.54 -3.05 7.22
CA TYR A 98 -17.72 -1.80 7.99
C TYR A 98 -19.17 -1.42 8.25
N GLY A 99 -20.12 -2.02 7.56
CA GLY A 99 -21.53 -1.74 7.77
C GLY A 99 -22.03 -0.45 7.12
N HIS A 100 -21.17 0.34 6.50
CA HIS A 100 -21.56 1.57 5.83
C HIS A 100 -20.49 1.95 4.80
N LEU A 101 -20.75 2.98 4.03
CA LEU A 101 -19.82 3.46 3.00
C LEU A 101 -19.43 4.93 3.25
N ASP A 102 -19.58 5.40 4.48
CA ASP A 102 -19.30 6.80 4.80
C ASP A 102 -17.85 6.97 5.23
N MET A 103 -16.94 6.61 4.34
CA MET A 103 -15.51 6.74 4.59
C MET A 103 -14.79 6.97 3.28
N ASN A 104 -13.56 7.45 3.37
CA ASN A 104 -12.68 7.50 2.23
C ASN A 104 -11.75 6.29 2.28
N ILE A 105 -11.37 5.84 1.11
CA ILE A 105 -10.49 4.67 0.95
C ILE A 105 -9.24 5.13 0.23
N ILE A 106 -8.09 4.68 0.73
CA ILE A 106 -6.85 4.85 -0.01
C ILE A 106 -6.55 3.53 -0.71
N THR A 107 -6.36 3.59 -2.02
CA THR A 107 -5.95 2.45 -2.82
C THR A 107 -4.45 2.56 -3.03
N ILE A 108 -3.74 1.54 -2.60
CA ILE A 108 -2.28 1.54 -2.62
C ILE A 108 -1.83 0.58 -3.71
N HIS A 109 -1.27 1.12 -4.78
CA HIS A 109 -0.79 0.31 -5.88
C HIS A 109 0.65 -0.09 -5.61
N ILE A 110 0.92 -1.39 -5.63
CA ILE A 110 2.19 -1.96 -5.18
C ILE A 110 2.81 -2.77 -6.29
N GLN A 111 4.07 -2.49 -6.57
CA GLN A 111 4.86 -3.27 -7.49
C GLN A 111 5.64 -4.30 -6.68
N THR A 112 5.45 -5.58 -6.99
CA THR A 112 6.08 -6.64 -6.22
C THR A 112 7.42 -7.04 -6.85
N PRO A 113 8.23 -7.78 -6.09
CA PRO A 113 9.60 -8.06 -6.50
C PRO A 113 9.75 -9.01 -7.67
N VAL A 114 8.67 -9.58 -8.16
CA VAL A 114 8.76 -10.43 -9.34
C VAL A 114 9.57 -9.74 -10.44
N LEU A 115 9.46 -8.42 -10.53
CA LEU A 115 10.17 -7.67 -11.54
C LEU A 115 11.65 -7.56 -11.29
N ARG A 116 12.12 -7.96 -10.13
CA ARG A 116 13.54 -7.88 -9.81
C ARG A 116 14.33 -9.02 -10.37
N LEU A 117 13.69 -9.98 -10.94
CA LEU A 117 14.41 -11.08 -11.55
C LEU A 117 15.22 -10.63 -12.75
N LEU A 118 14.88 -9.49 -13.23
CA LEU A 118 15.65 -8.92 -14.33
C LEU A 118 16.93 -8.30 -13.84
#